data_4f647d98cdd4f7a72bf6e66dc8fa8e0d
#
_entry.id   4f647d98cdd4f7a72bf6e66dc8fa8e0d
#
_cell.length_a   1.000
_cell.length_b   1.000
_cell.length_c   1.000
_cell.angle_alpha   90.00
_cell.angle_beta   90.00
_cell.angle_gamma   90.00
#
_symmetry.space_group_name_H-M   'P 1'
#
loop_
_entity.id
_entity.type
_entity.pdbx_description
1 polymer ?
#
loop_
_entity_poly.entity_id
_entity_poly.type
_entity_poly.pdbx_seq_one_letter_code
_entity_poly.pdbx_strand_id
1 'polypeptide(L)'
;MTRVYLALYKGRKRGTSPRELWQRLMDWAVRIATRGQYSHCEIAVKHGFTDDYHCYSASLRDGGVRLKTMPLPADKWDLIPINQLDAYIDILNYFAQTRGKPYDFIGACGVILGIKGSLKKWFCSEWCAAALGVQYPDRYSPQELADWLGQPEKARQKS
;
A
#
# COMPACT_ATOMS: atom_id res chain seq x y z
N MET A 1 -8.51 18.16 -12.48
CA MET A 1 -7.07 17.83 -12.33
C MET A 1 -6.97 16.53 -11.54
N THR A 2 -6.26 15.52 -12.04
CA THR A 2 -6.06 14.24 -11.35
C THR A 2 -4.80 14.34 -10.48
N ARG A 3 -4.87 13.89 -9.23
CA ARG A 3 -3.75 13.86 -8.30
C ARG A 3 -3.56 12.45 -7.78
N VAL A 4 -2.30 11.99 -7.70
CA VAL A 4 -1.95 10.66 -7.25
C VAL A 4 -1.16 10.76 -5.95
N TYR A 5 -1.46 9.86 -5.01
CA TYR A 5 -0.84 9.81 -3.69
C TYR A 5 -0.50 8.37 -3.30
N LEU A 6 0.56 8.19 -2.55
CA LEU A 6 0.73 7.02 -1.69
C LEU A 6 -0.02 7.32 -0.38
N ALA A 7 -1.10 6.59 -0.13
CA ALA A 7 -1.90 6.68 1.09
C ALA A 7 -1.43 5.62 2.08
N LEU A 8 -1.09 6.05 3.30
CA LEU A 8 -0.46 5.25 4.34
C LEU A 8 -1.35 5.21 5.58
N TYR A 9 -1.77 4.01 5.99
CA TYR A 9 -2.67 3.83 7.12
C TYR A 9 -1.93 3.81 8.45
N LYS A 10 -2.19 4.82 9.28
CA LYS A 10 -1.70 4.97 10.66
C LYS A 10 -2.78 4.75 11.72
N GLY A 11 -4.04 4.60 11.31
CA GLY A 11 -5.18 4.47 12.22
C GLY A 11 -5.09 3.24 13.12
N ARG A 12 -5.61 3.36 14.36
CA ARG A 12 -5.74 2.26 15.31
C ARG A 12 -7.20 1.85 15.41
N LYS A 13 -7.50 0.60 15.15
CA LYS A 13 -8.86 0.07 15.31
C LYS A 13 -9.19 -0.14 16.78
N ARG A 14 -10.45 0.12 17.13
CA ARG A 14 -10.95 -0.01 18.51
C ARG A 14 -12.00 -1.11 18.69
N GLY A 15 -12.33 -1.86 17.64
CA GLY A 15 -13.34 -2.92 17.68
C GLY A 15 -12.92 -4.13 18.51
N THR A 16 -13.89 -4.87 19.05
CA THR A 16 -13.72 -6.02 19.95
C THR A 16 -14.20 -7.35 19.38
N SER A 17 -14.78 -7.36 18.15
CA SER A 17 -15.17 -8.60 17.50
C SER A 17 -13.94 -9.47 17.18
N PRO A 18 -14.08 -10.83 17.11
CA PRO A 18 -12.94 -11.72 16.80
C PRO A 18 -12.21 -11.35 15.52
N ARG A 19 -12.95 -10.90 14.48
CA ARG A 19 -12.39 -10.44 13.21
C ARG A 19 -11.59 -9.14 13.37
N GLU A 20 -12.08 -8.22 14.19
CA GLU A 20 -11.40 -6.94 14.46
C GLU A 20 -10.16 -7.13 15.33
N LEU A 21 -10.23 -8.03 16.33
CA LEU A 21 -9.07 -8.40 17.15
C LEU A 21 -7.96 -9.01 16.30
N TRP A 22 -8.31 -9.91 15.38
CA TRP A 22 -7.36 -10.48 14.42
C TRP A 22 -6.72 -9.39 13.54
N GLN A 23 -7.52 -8.47 13.01
CA GLN A 23 -7.02 -7.35 12.20
C GLN A 23 -6.12 -6.41 13.01
N ARG A 24 -6.44 -6.15 14.29
CA ARG A 24 -5.59 -5.36 15.20
C ARG A 24 -4.25 -6.04 15.44
N LEU A 25 -4.27 -7.35 15.66
CA LEU A 25 -3.05 -8.13 15.84
C LEU A 25 -2.16 -8.06 14.60
N MET A 26 -2.74 -8.20 13.41
CA MET A 26 -1.99 -8.11 12.15
C MET A 26 -1.43 -6.70 11.91
N ASP A 27 -2.24 -5.65 12.12
CA ASP A 27 -1.80 -4.25 12.03
C ASP A 27 -0.65 -3.97 13.01
N TRP A 28 -0.73 -4.50 14.23
CA TRP A 28 0.30 -4.39 15.25
C TRP A 28 1.58 -5.15 14.85
N ALA A 29 1.45 -6.38 14.39
CA ALA A 29 2.58 -7.21 13.97
C ALA A 29 3.36 -6.56 12.82
N VAL A 30 2.68 -6.02 11.80
CA VAL A 30 3.32 -5.29 10.71
C VAL A 30 4.12 -4.09 11.25
N ARG A 31 3.55 -3.27 12.12
CA ARG A 31 4.23 -2.10 12.68
C ARG A 31 5.46 -2.45 13.51
N ILE A 32 5.37 -3.48 14.35
CA ILE A 32 6.51 -3.95 15.16
C ILE A 32 7.62 -4.47 14.26
N ALA A 33 7.29 -5.34 13.32
CA ALA A 33 8.26 -5.96 12.43
C ALA A 33 8.98 -4.94 11.53
N THR A 34 8.24 -3.93 11.04
CA THR A 34 8.80 -2.89 10.17
C THR A 34 9.34 -1.69 10.95
N ARG A 35 9.23 -1.69 12.30
CA ARG A 35 9.56 -0.56 13.18
C ARG A 35 8.92 0.76 12.69
N GLY A 36 7.77 0.66 12.03
CA GLY A 36 7.07 1.77 11.38
C GLY A 36 5.71 2.07 12.01
N GLN A 37 5.18 3.23 11.67
CA GLN A 37 3.83 3.63 12.13
C GLN A 37 2.71 3.14 11.22
N TYR A 38 3.03 2.69 9.99
CA TYR A 38 2.06 2.31 8.98
C TYR A 38 1.85 0.80 8.94
N SER A 39 0.60 0.36 8.86
CA SER A 39 0.23 -1.07 8.76
C SER A 39 -0.36 -1.45 7.40
N HIS A 40 -0.64 -0.47 6.54
CA HIS A 40 -1.19 -0.67 5.22
C HIS A 40 -0.89 0.53 4.32
N CYS A 41 -0.82 0.31 3.01
CA CYS A 41 -0.73 1.39 2.04
C CYS A 41 -1.58 1.11 0.80
N GLU A 42 -1.96 2.18 0.13
CA GLU A 42 -2.74 2.19 -1.10
C GLU A 42 -2.24 3.29 -2.03
N ILE A 43 -2.37 3.10 -3.33
CA ILE A 43 -2.26 4.21 -4.27
C ILE A 43 -3.63 4.86 -4.39
N ALA A 44 -3.73 6.11 -3.97
CA ALA A 44 -4.96 6.87 -3.95
C ALA A 44 -4.97 7.92 -5.05
N VAL A 45 -5.99 7.87 -5.90
CA VAL A 45 -6.19 8.83 -7.00
C VAL A 45 -7.40 9.70 -6.69
N LYS A 46 -7.18 11.01 -6.68
CA LYS A 46 -8.22 12.01 -6.49
C LYS A 46 -8.59 12.65 -7.83
N HIS A 47 -9.86 12.58 -8.18
CA HIS A 47 -10.41 13.22 -9.36
C HIS A 47 -11.24 14.44 -8.98
N GLY A 48 -10.89 15.62 -9.51
CA GLY A 48 -11.65 16.84 -9.25
C GLY A 48 -11.67 17.27 -7.78
N PHE A 49 -12.87 17.67 -7.30
CA PHE A 49 -13.10 18.22 -5.95
C PHE A 49 -13.88 17.27 -5.03
N THR A 50 -14.00 15.99 -5.37
CA THR A 50 -14.67 14.99 -4.52
C THR A 50 -13.87 14.72 -3.26
N ASP A 51 -14.53 14.34 -2.17
CA ASP A 51 -13.86 13.92 -0.92
C ASP A 51 -13.38 12.48 -0.95
N ASP A 52 -13.83 11.71 -1.94
CA ASP A 52 -13.47 10.32 -2.13
C ASP A 52 -12.24 10.16 -3.03
N TYR A 53 -11.51 9.08 -2.79
CA TYR A 53 -10.35 8.65 -3.56
C TYR A 53 -10.62 7.29 -4.18
N HIS A 54 -10.14 7.08 -5.40
CA HIS A 54 -9.99 5.75 -5.98
C HIS A 54 -8.72 5.12 -5.44
N CYS A 55 -8.87 4.13 -4.59
CA CYS A 55 -7.80 3.48 -3.84
C CYS A 55 -7.47 2.10 -4.42
N TYR A 56 -6.27 1.95 -4.94
CA TYR A 56 -5.74 0.75 -5.57
C TYR A 56 -4.73 0.09 -4.63
N SER A 57 -4.90 -1.18 -4.30
CA SER A 57 -3.95 -1.95 -3.49
C SER A 57 -4.28 -3.44 -3.50
N ALA A 58 -3.36 -4.26 -3.00
CA ALA A 58 -3.67 -5.60 -2.53
C ALA A 58 -4.14 -5.55 -1.07
N SER A 59 -5.29 -6.14 -0.77
CA SER A 59 -5.92 -6.10 0.55
C SER A 59 -6.32 -7.50 1.01
N LEU A 60 -5.84 -7.90 2.18
CA LEU A 60 -6.25 -9.16 2.81
C LEU A 60 -7.77 -9.22 3.06
N ARG A 61 -8.37 -8.08 3.41
CA ARG A 61 -9.81 -7.99 3.70
C ARG A 61 -10.67 -8.18 2.48
N ASP A 62 -10.18 -7.71 1.34
CA ASP A 62 -10.89 -7.71 0.06
C ASP A 62 -10.45 -8.90 -0.82
N GLY A 63 -9.56 -9.77 -0.31
CA GLY A 63 -9.15 -11.01 -0.94
C GLY A 63 -8.04 -10.88 -1.99
N GLY A 64 -7.52 -9.69 -2.25
CA GLY A 64 -6.46 -9.48 -3.26
C GLY A 64 -6.38 -8.07 -3.81
N VAL A 65 -5.90 -7.96 -5.04
CA VAL A 65 -5.73 -6.69 -5.76
C VAL A 65 -7.10 -6.14 -6.19
N ARG A 66 -7.42 -4.93 -5.71
CA ARG A 66 -8.72 -4.32 -5.93
C ARG A 66 -8.67 -2.80 -6.05
N LEU A 67 -9.72 -2.23 -6.62
CA LEU A 67 -10.08 -0.81 -6.55
C LEU A 67 -11.21 -0.63 -5.53
N LYS A 68 -11.10 0.38 -4.71
CA LYS A 68 -12.14 0.80 -3.76
C LYS A 68 -12.26 2.32 -3.75
N THR A 69 -13.47 2.84 -3.81
CA THR A 69 -13.72 4.28 -3.64
C THR A 69 -14.06 4.54 -2.18
N MET A 70 -13.31 5.42 -1.52
CA MET A 70 -13.51 5.74 -0.11
C MET A 70 -12.86 7.06 0.29
N PRO A 71 -13.34 7.72 1.35
CA PRO A 71 -12.67 8.87 1.95
C PRO A 71 -11.42 8.42 2.72
N LEU A 72 -10.41 9.29 2.76
CA LEU A 72 -9.15 9.07 3.48
C LEU A 72 -8.97 10.16 4.55
N PRO A 73 -9.63 10.03 5.72
CA PRO A 73 -9.57 11.06 6.77
C PRO A 73 -8.15 11.17 7.35
N ALA A 74 -7.68 12.40 7.57
CA ALA A 74 -6.31 12.72 7.96
C ALA A 74 -5.90 12.19 9.36
N ASP A 75 -6.86 11.88 10.22
CA ASP A 75 -6.61 11.23 11.53
C ASP A 75 -6.14 9.77 11.36
N LYS A 76 -6.43 9.13 10.21
CA LYS A 76 -6.13 7.71 9.94
C LYS A 76 -5.16 7.50 8.79
N TRP A 77 -5.01 8.48 7.91
CA TRP A 77 -4.21 8.35 6.70
C TRP A 77 -3.23 9.51 6.54
N ASP A 78 -2.01 9.21 6.16
CA ASP A 78 -1.07 10.17 5.61
C ASP A 78 -1.03 10.01 4.09
N LEU A 79 -0.97 11.13 3.36
CA LEU A 79 -0.95 11.17 1.90
C LEU A 79 0.35 11.79 1.43
N ILE A 80 1.19 10.99 0.76
CA ILE A 80 2.43 11.47 0.13
C ILE A 80 2.16 11.66 -1.38
N PRO A 81 2.32 12.87 -1.94
CA PRO A 81 2.06 13.09 -3.36
C PRO A 81 3.08 12.36 -4.24
N ILE A 82 2.59 11.76 -5.33
CA ILE A 82 3.39 11.12 -6.37
C ILE A 82 3.43 12.08 -7.57
N ASN A 83 4.58 12.67 -7.80
CA ASN A 83 4.77 13.73 -8.81
C ASN A 83 5.37 13.22 -10.13
N GLN A 84 5.39 11.90 -10.37
CA GLN A 84 5.83 11.32 -11.63
C GLN A 84 4.82 11.62 -12.74
N LEU A 85 5.31 12.05 -13.91
CA LEU A 85 4.48 12.58 -14.99
C LEU A 85 3.42 11.59 -15.48
N ASP A 86 3.78 10.33 -15.65
CA ASP A 86 2.90 9.27 -16.20
C ASP A 86 2.39 8.28 -15.14
N ALA A 87 2.65 8.55 -13.85
CA ALA A 87 2.33 7.63 -12.76
C ALA A 87 0.87 7.12 -12.78
N TYR A 88 -0.08 7.97 -13.15
CA TYR A 88 -1.48 7.57 -13.20
C TYR A 88 -1.75 6.51 -14.29
N ILE A 89 -1.16 6.67 -15.46
CA ILE A 89 -1.32 5.72 -16.58
C ILE A 89 -0.63 4.39 -16.24
N ASP A 90 0.57 4.45 -15.69
CA ASP A 90 1.34 3.26 -15.31
C ASP A 90 0.61 2.44 -14.23
N ILE A 91 0.05 3.13 -13.23
CA ILE A 91 -0.75 2.51 -12.17
C ILE A 91 -2.00 1.83 -12.75
N LEU A 92 -2.72 2.47 -13.67
CA LEU A 92 -3.90 1.88 -14.32
C LEU A 92 -3.55 0.65 -15.14
N ASN A 93 -2.47 0.72 -15.92
CA ASN A 93 -1.98 -0.41 -16.72
C ASN A 93 -1.58 -1.59 -15.82
N TYR A 94 -0.84 -1.31 -14.75
CA TYR A 94 -0.45 -2.33 -13.79
C TYR A 94 -1.65 -2.94 -13.04
N PHE A 95 -2.60 -2.11 -12.65
CA PHE A 95 -3.84 -2.58 -12.04
C PHE A 95 -4.64 -3.48 -12.99
N ALA A 96 -4.79 -3.10 -14.27
CA ALA A 96 -5.49 -3.92 -15.25
C ALA A 96 -4.88 -5.33 -15.40
N GLN A 97 -3.54 -5.44 -15.30
CA GLN A 97 -2.82 -6.73 -15.38
C GLN A 97 -2.89 -7.56 -14.09
N THR A 98 -3.13 -6.92 -12.95
CA THR A 98 -3.05 -7.56 -11.63
C THR A 98 -4.37 -7.66 -10.89
N ARG A 99 -5.43 -6.99 -11.37
CA ARG A 99 -6.76 -7.00 -10.77
C ARG A 99 -7.24 -8.42 -10.48
N GLY A 100 -7.72 -8.65 -9.26
CA GLY A 100 -8.23 -9.95 -8.82
C GLY A 100 -7.16 -10.97 -8.44
N LYS A 101 -5.85 -10.69 -8.59
CA LYS A 101 -4.81 -11.56 -8.04
C LYS A 101 -4.94 -11.63 -6.53
N PRO A 102 -4.78 -12.84 -5.93
CA PRO A 102 -4.99 -13.05 -4.50
C PRO A 102 -3.94 -12.33 -3.64
N TYR A 103 -4.32 -12.03 -2.39
CA TYR A 103 -3.42 -11.46 -1.39
C TYR A 103 -2.38 -12.49 -0.92
N ASP A 104 -1.11 -12.09 -0.82
CA ASP A 104 -0.05 -12.92 -0.24
C ASP A 104 0.07 -12.74 1.28
N PHE A 105 -0.65 -13.57 2.02
CA PHE A 105 -0.54 -13.60 3.46
C PHE A 105 0.82 -14.15 3.93
N ILE A 106 1.37 -15.13 3.21
CA ILE A 106 2.68 -15.74 3.56
C ILE A 106 3.79 -14.75 3.26
N GLY A 107 3.72 -14.01 2.15
CA GLY A 107 4.68 -12.94 1.85
C GLY A 107 4.63 -11.80 2.86
N ALA A 108 3.43 -11.39 3.30
CA ALA A 108 3.26 -10.38 4.35
C ALA A 108 3.88 -10.85 5.69
N CYS A 109 3.73 -12.13 6.06
CA CYS A 109 4.41 -12.72 7.20
C CYS A 109 5.91 -12.94 6.92
N GLY A 110 6.28 -13.19 5.68
CA GLY A 110 7.66 -13.42 5.22
C GLY A 110 8.54 -12.18 5.33
N VAL A 111 8.00 -10.98 5.08
CA VAL A 111 8.69 -9.70 5.36
C VAL A 111 9.04 -9.60 6.86
N ILE A 112 8.15 -10.12 7.73
CA ILE A 112 8.39 -10.19 9.18
C ILE A 112 9.47 -11.22 9.53
N LEU A 113 9.54 -12.34 8.79
CA LEU A 113 10.39 -13.50 9.09
C LEU A 113 11.57 -13.65 8.12
N GLY A 114 11.77 -12.75 7.16
CA GLY A 114 12.80 -12.84 6.14
C GLY A 114 12.59 -13.95 5.10
N ILE A 115 11.36 -14.48 4.97
CA ILE A 115 11.01 -15.57 4.05
C ILE A 115 10.40 -14.96 2.77
N LYS A 116 10.87 -15.35 1.60
CA LYS A 116 10.33 -14.86 0.32
C LYS A 116 8.88 -15.30 0.12
N GLY A 117 8.03 -14.34 -0.26
CA GLY A 117 6.62 -14.58 -0.60
C GLY A 117 6.41 -15.32 -1.93
N SER A 118 5.15 -15.64 -2.24
CA SER A 118 4.78 -16.31 -3.48
C SER A 118 4.65 -15.31 -4.64
N LEU A 119 5.29 -15.56 -5.77
CA LEU A 119 5.22 -14.75 -7.00
C LEU A 119 3.82 -14.58 -7.60
N LYS A 120 2.82 -15.32 -7.08
CA LYS A 120 1.43 -15.28 -7.59
C LYS A 120 0.47 -14.49 -6.71
N LYS A 121 0.94 -13.98 -5.58
CA LYS A 121 0.11 -13.30 -4.58
C LYS A 121 0.78 -11.98 -4.23
N TRP A 122 0.00 -11.01 -3.78
CA TRP A 122 0.45 -9.65 -3.52
C TRP A 122 0.08 -9.21 -2.11
N PHE A 123 1.00 -8.55 -1.41
CA PHE A 123 0.64 -7.74 -0.24
C PHE A 123 0.69 -6.23 -0.57
N CYS A 124 0.14 -5.39 0.30
CA CYS A 124 -0.17 -4.00 -0.04
C CYS A 124 1.04 -3.19 -0.51
N SER A 125 2.16 -3.21 0.22
CA SER A 125 3.33 -2.40 -0.12
C SER A 125 4.10 -2.95 -1.32
N GLU A 126 4.17 -4.25 -1.50
CA GLU A 126 4.74 -4.88 -2.70
C GLU A 126 3.98 -4.46 -3.95
N TRP A 127 2.64 -4.54 -3.90
CA TRP A 127 1.82 -4.12 -5.02
C TRP A 127 1.98 -2.63 -5.33
N CYS A 128 1.96 -1.77 -4.29
CA CYS A 128 2.16 -0.34 -4.47
C CYS A 128 3.56 -0.01 -5.01
N ALA A 129 4.61 -0.65 -4.49
CA ALA A 129 5.98 -0.47 -4.97
C ALA A 129 6.14 -0.89 -6.44
N ALA A 130 5.59 -2.04 -6.81
CA ALA A 130 5.61 -2.52 -8.20
C ALA A 130 4.84 -1.59 -9.15
N ALA A 131 3.67 -1.09 -8.73
CA ALA A 131 2.89 -0.12 -9.50
C ALA A 131 3.60 1.23 -9.69
N LEU A 132 4.55 1.57 -8.81
CA LEU A 132 5.41 2.76 -8.89
C LEU A 132 6.74 2.49 -9.62
N GLY A 133 6.95 1.28 -10.15
CA GLY A 133 8.18 0.91 -10.86
C GLY A 133 9.42 0.78 -9.95
N VAL A 134 9.22 0.58 -8.65
CA VAL A 134 10.32 0.40 -7.70
C VAL A 134 11.03 -0.94 -7.96
N GLN A 135 12.37 -0.94 -7.94
CA GLN A 135 13.14 -2.19 -8.04
C GLN A 135 12.97 -3.01 -6.75
N TYR A 136 12.86 -4.34 -6.92
CA TYR A 136 12.68 -5.29 -5.81
C TYR A 136 11.50 -4.94 -4.88
N PRO A 137 10.28 -4.84 -5.42
CA PRO A 137 9.10 -4.37 -4.68
C PRO A 137 8.76 -5.24 -3.47
N ASP A 138 9.16 -6.52 -3.48
CA ASP A 138 9.03 -7.50 -2.41
C ASP A 138 9.81 -7.16 -1.12
N ARG A 139 10.69 -6.16 -1.18
CA ARG A 139 11.52 -5.73 -0.04
C ARG A 139 10.95 -4.56 0.75
N TYR A 140 9.85 -3.96 0.26
CA TYR A 140 9.32 -2.75 0.89
C TYR A 140 8.13 -3.05 1.80
N SER A 141 8.27 -2.68 3.06
CA SER A 141 7.14 -2.48 3.97
C SER A 141 6.42 -1.15 3.68
N PRO A 142 5.22 -0.90 4.22
CA PRO A 142 4.56 0.39 4.08
C PRO A 142 5.40 1.58 4.56
N GLN A 143 6.20 1.39 5.64
CA GLN A 143 7.10 2.43 6.15
C GLN A 143 8.27 2.69 5.20
N GLU A 144 8.97 1.64 4.77
CA GLU A 144 10.12 1.78 3.85
C GLU A 144 9.71 2.38 2.50
N LEU A 145 8.50 2.06 2.02
CA LEU A 145 7.98 2.68 0.80
C LEU A 145 7.68 4.18 0.99
N ALA A 146 7.19 4.57 2.18
CA ALA A 146 7.00 5.97 2.54
C ALA A 146 8.34 6.71 2.59
N ASP A 147 9.35 6.11 3.23
CA ASP A 147 10.69 6.67 3.35
C ASP A 147 11.37 6.80 1.98
N TRP A 148 11.23 5.78 1.12
CA TRP A 148 11.72 5.82 -0.26
C TRP A 148 11.07 6.95 -1.07
N LEU A 149 9.76 7.12 -0.99
CA LEU A 149 9.05 8.17 -1.74
C LEU A 149 9.36 9.57 -1.20
N GLY A 150 9.70 9.69 0.08
CA GLY A 150 10.15 10.94 0.72
C GLY A 150 11.57 11.38 0.30
N GLN A 151 12.36 10.51 -0.34
CA GLN A 151 13.69 10.86 -0.83
C GLN A 151 13.62 11.74 -2.08
N PRO A 152 14.63 12.59 -2.32
CA PRO A 152 14.76 13.33 -3.59
C PRO A 152 14.78 12.39 -4.80
N GLU A 153 14.14 12.77 -5.88
CA GLU A 153 13.99 11.93 -7.09
C GLU A 153 15.32 11.38 -7.62
N LYS A 154 16.39 12.19 -7.58
CA LYS A 154 17.75 11.76 -7.98
C LYS A 154 18.31 10.62 -7.12
N ALA A 155 17.89 10.48 -5.88
CA ALA A 155 18.31 9.39 -4.99
C ALA A 155 17.51 8.11 -5.26
N ARG A 156 16.23 8.23 -5.63
CA ARG A 156 15.34 7.11 -5.94
C ARG A 156 15.71 6.35 -7.21
N GLN A 157 16.35 7.02 -8.19
CA GLN A 157 16.80 6.38 -9.44
C GLN A 157 18.05 5.49 -9.29
N LYS A 158 18.73 5.55 -8.15
CA LYS A 158 19.96 4.77 -7.86
C LYS A 158 19.74 3.60 -6.92
N SER A 159 18.53 3.43 -6.40
CA SER A 159 18.12 2.35 -5.49
C SER A 159 17.45 1.23 -6.25
#